data_038465e08cdcfeec8c2d27bac831bc29
#
_entry.id   038465e08cdcfeec8c2d27bac831bc29
#
_cell.length_a   1.000
_cell.length_b   1.000
_cell.length_c   1.000
_cell.angle_alpha   90.00
_cell.angle_beta   90.00
_cell.angle_gamma   90.00
#
_symmetry.space_group_name_H-M   'P 1'
#
loop_
_entity.id
_entity.type
_entity.pdbx_description
1 polymer ?
#
loop_
_entity_poly.entity_id
_entity_poly.type
_entity_poly.pdbx_seq_one_letter_code
_entity_poly.pdbx_strand_id
1 'polypeptide(L)'
;FHDIFNVGPEHLVLFSLGMEGVVFDQLKRIVPELQAIHVPVCGSGNLVYVQIKKGIDGQGINAALAALGAYRFKCAIVVDEDVDIYDDGKVLWAMMTRTQADRSIFTVPGSYVSRVDPTGYPAWQMGDEGARLLSTRLGIDATKPMDPAFPEVAEPPRELWTTLDLARYI
;
A
#
# COMPACT_ATOMS: atom_id res chain seq x y z
N PHE A 1 -19.73 -10.43 20.11
CA PHE A 1 -19.02 -10.15 18.85
C PHE A 1 -18.78 -8.66 18.81
N HIS A 2 -17.57 -8.24 19.13
CA HIS A 2 -17.18 -6.85 18.91
C HIS A 2 -16.78 -6.75 17.44
N ASP A 3 -17.56 -6.01 16.68
CA ASP A 3 -17.24 -5.65 15.32
C ASP A 3 -15.94 -4.86 15.30
N ILE A 4 -14.87 -5.52 14.97
CA ILE A 4 -13.53 -4.96 14.85
C ILE A 4 -13.49 -3.86 13.78
N PHE A 5 -14.43 -3.89 12.86
CA PHE A 5 -14.62 -2.90 11.80
C PHE A 5 -15.60 -1.77 12.15
N ASN A 6 -16.15 -1.76 13.36
CA ASN A 6 -17.10 -0.73 13.80
C ASN A 6 -16.39 0.48 14.46
N VAL A 7 -15.16 0.72 14.09
CA VAL A 7 -14.49 1.99 14.35
C VAL A 7 -14.98 2.96 13.29
N GLY A 8 -15.61 4.04 13.71
CA GLY A 8 -16.07 5.08 12.78
C GLY A 8 -14.92 5.58 11.90
N PRO A 9 -15.21 6.07 10.68
CA PRO A 9 -14.20 6.57 9.76
C PRO A 9 -13.29 7.62 10.39
N GLU A 10 -13.77 8.40 11.34
CA GLU A 10 -12.99 9.40 12.07
C GLU A 10 -11.85 8.77 12.88
N HIS A 11 -12.09 7.63 13.52
CA HIS A 11 -11.07 6.89 14.26
C HIS A 11 -9.98 6.37 13.33
N LEU A 12 -10.37 5.86 12.16
CA LEU A 12 -9.42 5.37 11.17
C LEU A 12 -8.55 6.49 10.63
N VAL A 13 -9.11 7.67 10.38
CA VAL A 13 -8.36 8.85 9.94
C VAL A 13 -7.37 9.29 11.01
N LEU A 14 -7.79 9.43 12.26
CA LEU A 14 -6.90 9.85 13.36
C LEU A 14 -5.79 8.83 13.61
N PHE A 15 -6.12 7.54 13.53
CA PHE A 15 -5.16 6.46 13.67
C PHE A 15 -4.13 6.48 12.52
N SER A 16 -4.58 6.64 11.28
CA SER A 16 -3.73 6.70 10.10
C SER A 16 -2.75 7.88 10.19
N LEU A 17 -3.23 9.07 10.50
CA LEU A 17 -2.40 10.27 10.63
C LEU A 17 -1.30 10.10 11.70
N GLY A 18 -1.63 9.52 12.84
CA GLY A 18 -0.65 9.27 13.90
C GLY A 18 0.40 8.23 13.51
N MET A 19 -0.02 7.25 12.71
CA MET A 19 0.86 6.17 12.26
C MET A 19 1.78 6.55 11.11
N GLU A 20 1.28 7.32 10.16
CA GLU A 20 2.04 7.68 8.95
C GLU A 20 3.37 8.34 9.32
N GLY A 21 3.38 9.31 10.23
CA GLY A 21 4.61 9.97 10.66
C GLY A 21 5.63 9.01 11.27
N VAL A 22 5.19 8.16 12.19
CA VAL A 22 6.07 7.20 12.87
C VAL A 22 6.64 6.17 11.90
N VAL A 23 5.80 5.63 11.05
CA VAL A 23 6.21 4.62 10.06
C VAL A 23 7.09 5.24 8.98
N PHE A 24 6.79 6.46 8.54
CA PHE A 24 7.64 7.19 7.60
C PHE A 24 9.06 7.36 8.12
N ASP A 25 9.22 7.82 9.36
CA ASP A 25 10.55 8.02 9.97
C ASP A 25 11.34 6.71 10.10
N GLN A 26 10.66 5.60 10.40
CA GLN A 26 11.29 4.28 10.45
C GLN A 26 11.71 3.81 9.06
N LEU A 27 10.82 3.93 8.08
CA LEU A 27 11.07 3.50 6.71
C LEU A 27 12.17 4.33 6.04
N LYS A 28 12.22 5.64 6.26
CA LYS A 28 13.21 6.53 5.66
C LYS A 28 14.64 6.15 5.98
N ARG A 29 14.86 5.48 7.12
CA ARG A 29 16.20 4.98 7.53
C ARG A 29 16.63 3.74 6.76
N ILE A 30 15.68 2.97 6.23
CA ILE A 30 15.91 1.66 5.58
C ILE A 30 15.72 1.78 4.07
N VAL A 31 14.81 2.65 3.63
CA VAL A 31 14.45 2.89 2.23
C VAL A 31 14.79 4.34 1.89
N PRO A 32 16.02 4.63 1.45
CA PRO A 32 16.44 6.00 1.11
C PRO A 32 15.58 6.65 0.02
N GLU A 33 15.04 5.82 -0.89
CA GLU A 33 14.19 6.22 -2.02
C GLU A 33 12.78 6.64 -1.62
N LEU A 34 12.39 6.44 -0.36
CA LEU A 34 11.05 6.75 0.15
C LEU A 34 10.70 8.23 -0.07
N GLN A 35 9.55 8.48 -0.65
CA GLN A 35 8.99 9.82 -0.86
C GLN A 35 7.83 10.10 0.10
N ALA A 36 6.88 9.18 0.18
CA ALA A 36 5.71 9.30 1.04
C ALA A 36 5.15 7.92 1.42
N ILE A 37 4.31 7.90 2.44
CA ILE A 37 3.46 6.77 2.78
C ILE A 37 2.05 7.27 3.02
N HIS A 38 1.07 6.38 2.82
CA HIS A 38 -0.32 6.62 3.17
C HIS A 38 -0.96 5.36 3.70
N VAL A 39 -1.72 5.49 4.79
CA VAL A 39 -2.52 4.41 5.37
C VAL A 39 -3.99 4.69 5.04
N PRO A 40 -4.51 4.16 3.92
CA PRO A 40 -5.83 4.51 3.43
C PRO A 40 -6.93 4.00 4.35
N VAL A 41 -7.99 4.80 4.48
CA VAL A 41 -9.17 4.44 5.31
C VAL A 41 -9.83 3.15 4.81
N CYS A 42 -9.85 2.92 3.48
CA CYS A 42 -10.38 1.71 2.88
C CYS A 42 -9.67 0.43 3.35
N GLY A 43 -8.40 0.53 3.79
CA GLY A 43 -7.62 -0.58 4.31
C GLY A 43 -7.81 -0.86 5.81
N SER A 44 -8.65 -0.10 6.50
CA SER A 44 -8.93 -0.27 7.94
C SER A 44 -7.67 -0.40 8.81
N GLY A 45 -6.62 0.36 8.48
CA GLY A 45 -5.32 0.34 9.18
C GLY A 45 -4.44 -0.90 8.91
N ASN A 46 -4.87 -1.81 8.03
CA ASN A 46 -4.12 -3.02 7.65
C ASN A 46 -3.39 -2.88 6.31
N LEU A 47 -3.64 -1.82 5.57
CA LEU A 47 -3.04 -1.52 4.27
C LEU A 47 -2.16 -0.28 4.38
N VAL A 48 -1.02 -0.31 3.69
CA VAL A 48 -0.16 0.85 3.52
C VAL A 48 0.24 1.00 2.06
N TYR A 49 0.16 2.23 1.55
CA TYR A 49 0.75 2.64 0.29
C TYR A 49 2.12 3.26 0.56
N VAL A 50 3.09 2.92 -0.25
CA VAL A 50 4.47 3.40 -0.13
C VAL A 50 4.89 3.98 -1.47
N GLN A 51 5.21 5.26 -1.51
CA GLN A 51 5.70 5.93 -2.70
C GLN A 51 7.22 6.02 -2.65
N ILE A 52 7.88 5.57 -3.70
CA ILE A 52 9.33 5.63 -3.82
C ILE A 52 9.77 6.31 -5.12
N LYS A 53 10.97 6.86 -5.11
CA LYS A 53 11.67 7.27 -6.32
C LYS A 53 12.63 6.16 -6.70
N LYS A 54 12.13 5.19 -7.49
CA LYS A 54 12.90 4.02 -7.87
C LYS A 54 14.07 4.36 -8.78
N GLY A 55 15.24 3.82 -8.48
CA GLY A 55 16.45 3.93 -9.31
C GLY A 55 16.86 2.61 -9.97
N ILE A 56 16.39 1.48 -9.44
CA ILE A 56 16.69 0.13 -9.94
C ILE A 56 15.55 -0.83 -9.63
N ASP A 57 15.31 -1.81 -10.48
CA ASP A 57 14.32 -2.85 -10.25
C ASP A 57 14.65 -3.66 -8.99
N GLY A 58 13.58 -4.05 -8.25
CA GLY A 58 13.69 -4.72 -6.97
C GLY A 58 13.62 -3.80 -5.74
N GLN A 59 13.83 -2.48 -5.89
CA GLN A 59 13.65 -1.55 -4.78
C GLN A 59 12.21 -1.52 -4.27
N GLY A 60 11.22 -1.72 -5.16
CA GLY A 60 9.81 -1.84 -4.77
C GLY A 60 9.56 -3.02 -3.84
N ILE A 61 10.11 -4.20 -4.14
CA ILE A 61 10.04 -5.38 -3.27
C ILE A 61 10.69 -5.09 -1.91
N ASN A 62 11.88 -4.47 -1.90
CA ASN A 62 12.58 -4.13 -0.66
C ASN A 62 11.76 -3.13 0.19
N ALA A 63 11.16 -2.12 -0.44
CA ALA A 63 10.31 -1.15 0.24
C ALA A 63 9.05 -1.80 0.84
N ALA A 64 8.42 -2.73 0.10
CA ALA A 64 7.28 -3.49 0.61
C ALA A 64 7.65 -4.35 1.83
N LEU A 65 8.77 -5.07 1.76
CA LEU A 65 9.27 -5.86 2.89
C LEU A 65 9.58 -4.99 4.11
N ALA A 66 10.22 -3.83 3.89
CA ALA A 66 10.51 -2.88 4.96
C ALA A 66 9.23 -2.34 5.60
N ALA A 67 8.23 -1.98 4.80
CA ALA A 67 6.94 -1.49 5.29
C ALA A 67 6.19 -2.55 6.12
N LEU A 68 6.17 -3.78 5.63
CA LEU A 68 5.60 -4.91 6.38
C LEU A 68 6.36 -5.19 7.68
N GLY A 69 7.68 -4.97 7.72
CA GLY A 69 8.49 -5.14 8.90
C GLY A 69 8.38 -3.98 9.91
N ALA A 70 8.17 -2.75 9.43
CA ALA A 70 8.10 -1.57 10.27
C ALA A 70 6.85 -1.53 11.15
N TYR A 71 5.73 -2.06 10.64
CA TYR A 71 4.48 -2.09 11.38
C TYR A 71 3.67 -3.36 11.06
N ARG A 72 2.51 -3.49 11.73
CA ARG A 72 1.63 -4.67 11.64
C ARG A 72 0.67 -4.61 10.45
N PHE A 73 1.09 -4.01 9.33
CA PHE A 73 0.30 -4.01 8.11
C PHE A 73 0.14 -5.43 7.57
N LYS A 74 -1.03 -5.72 7.05
CA LYS A 74 -1.34 -6.96 6.38
C LYS A 74 -0.97 -6.92 4.90
N CYS A 75 -1.07 -5.74 4.30
CA CYS A 75 -0.72 -5.50 2.91
C CYS A 75 0.10 -4.21 2.76
N ALA A 76 1.12 -4.26 1.90
CA ALA A 76 1.88 -3.10 1.46
C ALA A 76 1.90 -3.05 -0.06
N ILE A 77 1.50 -1.91 -0.64
CA ILE A 77 1.56 -1.64 -2.07
C ILE A 77 2.55 -0.53 -2.31
N VAL A 78 3.56 -0.79 -3.13
CA VAL A 78 4.61 0.17 -3.46
C VAL A 78 4.39 0.70 -4.86
N VAL A 79 4.45 2.02 -5.02
CA VAL A 79 4.28 2.73 -6.29
C VAL A 79 5.40 3.75 -6.51
N ASP A 80 5.55 4.21 -7.74
CA ASP A 80 6.49 5.28 -8.07
C ASP A 80 5.97 6.67 -7.71
N GLU A 81 6.87 7.67 -7.80
CA GLU A 81 6.60 9.08 -7.50
C GLU A 81 5.53 9.73 -8.42
N ASP A 82 5.22 9.12 -9.57
CA ASP A 82 4.19 9.60 -10.51
C ASP A 82 2.76 9.19 -10.12
N VAL A 83 2.60 8.36 -9.10
CA VAL A 83 1.31 7.89 -8.60
C VAL A 83 0.94 8.64 -7.33
N ASP A 84 -0.19 9.33 -7.36
CA ASP A 84 -0.75 9.96 -6.16
C ASP A 84 -1.29 8.89 -5.21
N ILE A 85 -0.61 8.70 -4.09
CA ILE A 85 -0.97 7.68 -3.09
C ILE A 85 -2.18 8.04 -2.23
N TYR A 86 -2.69 9.26 -2.34
CA TYR A 86 -3.92 9.69 -1.67
C TYR A 86 -5.17 9.43 -2.52
N ASP A 87 -4.99 8.92 -3.73
CA ASP A 87 -6.06 8.48 -4.63
C ASP A 87 -6.01 6.96 -4.81
N ASP A 88 -6.91 6.25 -4.10
CA ASP A 88 -7.02 4.79 -4.17
C ASP A 88 -7.17 4.27 -5.61
N GLY A 89 -7.87 5.03 -6.46
CA GLY A 89 -8.08 4.67 -7.86
C GLY A 89 -6.78 4.67 -8.66
N LYS A 90 -5.89 5.64 -8.42
CA LYS A 90 -4.58 5.71 -9.08
C LYS A 90 -3.65 4.59 -8.60
N VAL A 91 -3.68 4.27 -7.30
CA VAL A 91 -2.88 3.16 -6.76
C VAL A 91 -3.34 1.83 -7.34
N LEU A 92 -4.67 1.58 -7.39
CA LEU A 92 -5.24 0.38 -7.99
C LEU A 92 -4.94 0.30 -9.49
N TRP A 93 -5.02 1.44 -10.19
CA TRP A 93 -4.65 1.48 -11.60
C TRP A 93 -3.17 1.09 -11.80
N ALA A 94 -2.25 1.66 -11.00
CA ALA A 94 -0.83 1.31 -11.07
C ALA A 94 -0.63 -0.18 -10.77
N MET A 95 -1.31 -0.72 -9.77
CA MET A 95 -1.26 -2.14 -9.44
C MET A 95 -1.71 -3.01 -10.61
N MET A 96 -2.78 -2.65 -11.32
CA MET A 96 -3.27 -3.46 -12.44
C MET A 96 -2.44 -3.34 -13.70
N THR A 97 -1.76 -2.21 -13.91
CA THR A 97 -1.03 -1.93 -15.16
C THR A 97 0.47 -2.21 -15.07
N ARG A 98 1.05 -2.23 -13.88
CA ARG A 98 2.50 -2.35 -13.66
C ARG A 98 2.92 -3.65 -13.00
N THR A 99 1.97 -4.45 -12.47
CA THR A 99 2.27 -5.65 -11.69
C THR A 99 2.18 -6.91 -12.54
N GLN A 100 3.17 -7.79 -12.36
CA GLN A 100 3.09 -9.19 -12.79
C GLN A 100 3.13 -10.07 -11.56
N ALA A 101 2.10 -10.89 -11.36
CA ALA A 101 1.89 -11.61 -10.11
C ALA A 101 3.04 -12.57 -9.73
N ASP A 102 3.70 -13.14 -10.72
CA ASP A 102 4.80 -14.09 -10.53
C ASP A 102 6.11 -13.45 -10.03
N ARG A 103 6.26 -12.14 -10.14
CA ARG A 103 7.50 -11.42 -9.75
C ARG A 103 7.28 -10.18 -8.92
N SER A 104 6.07 -9.61 -8.95
CA SER A 104 5.76 -8.36 -8.25
C SER A 104 4.96 -8.59 -6.97
N ILE A 105 4.43 -9.81 -6.76
CA ILE A 105 3.62 -10.15 -5.60
C ILE A 105 4.34 -11.23 -4.79
N PHE A 106 4.42 -11.02 -3.48
CA PHE A 106 4.97 -11.99 -2.56
C PHE A 106 4.16 -12.06 -1.28
N THR A 107 4.28 -13.17 -0.57
CA THR A 107 3.63 -13.37 0.72
C THR A 107 4.65 -13.72 1.81
N VAL A 108 4.39 -13.26 3.03
CA VAL A 108 5.19 -13.60 4.21
C VAL A 108 4.28 -14.33 5.21
N PRO A 109 4.29 -15.67 5.20
CA PRO A 109 3.44 -16.46 6.09
C PRO A 109 3.93 -16.41 7.53
N GLY A 110 3.01 -16.68 8.48
CA GLY A 110 3.33 -16.79 9.90
C GLY A 110 3.79 -15.48 10.55
N SER A 111 3.43 -14.35 9.97
CA SER A 111 3.83 -13.03 10.45
C SER A 111 2.92 -12.55 11.57
N TYR A 112 3.50 -11.88 12.57
CA TYR A 112 2.74 -11.21 13.62
C TYR A 112 1.96 -10.03 13.03
N VAL A 113 0.66 -9.98 13.29
CA VAL A 113 -0.27 -8.95 12.76
C VAL A 113 -1.06 -8.28 13.87
N SER A 114 -1.86 -7.30 13.50
CA SER A 114 -2.77 -6.64 14.43
C SER A 114 -3.82 -7.62 14.98
N ARG A 115 -4.16 -7.49 16.26
CA ARG A 115 -5.28 -8.24 16.87
C ARG A 115 -6.63 -7.94 16.23
N VAL A 116 -6.73 -6.84 15.51
CA VAL A 116 -7.94 -6.45 14.78
C VAL A 116 -8.08 -7.14 13.42
N ASP A 117 -7.12 -7.95 13.00
CA ASP A 117 -7.27 -8.78 11.78
C ASP A 117 -8.19 -9.97 12.08
N PRO A 118 -9.44 -10.01 11.54
CA PRO A 118 -10.39 -11.09 11.83
C PRO A 118 -9.99 -12.42 11.20
N THR A 119 -9.05 -12.38 10.25
CA THR A 119 -8.56 -13.58 9.54
C THR A 119 -7.30 -14.16 10.17
N GLY A 120 -6.77 -13.51 11.21
CA GLY A 120 -5.63 -14.02 11.97
C GLY A 120 -5.93 -15.39 12.60
N TYR A 121 -4.91 -16.20 12.78
CA TYR A 121 -5.00 -17.50 13.40
C TYR A 121 -4.16 -17.56 14.71
N PRO A 122 -4.50 -18.45 15.66
CA PRO A 122 -3.82 -18.48 16.95
C PRO A 122 -2.33 -18.79 16.82
N ALA A 123 -1.51 -18.06 17.55
CA ALA A 123 -0.13 -18.45 17.80
C ALA A 123 -0.13 -19.49 18.94
N TRP A 124 0.12 -20.75 18.63
CA TRP A 124 0.12 -21.89 19.57
C TRP A 124 0.98 -21.70 20.83
N GLN A 125 1.89 -20.74 20.78
CA GLN A 125 2.88 -20.51 21.85
C GLN A 125 2.46 -19.49 22.90
N MET A 126 1.33 -18.83 22.76
CA MET A 126 0.99 -17.69 23.62
C MET A 126 -0.04 -17.97 24.73
N GLY A 127 -0.54 -19.18 24.85
CA GLY A 127 -1.40 -19.59 25.98
C GLY A 127 -2.70 -18.78 26.15
N ASP A 128 -3.01 -17.89 25.24
CA ASP A 128 -4.16 -16.99 25.29
C ASP A 128 -5.21 -17.50 24.31
N GLU A 129 -6.21 -18.20 24.83
CA GLU A 129 -7.32 -18.72 24.05
C GLU A 129 -8.08 -17.54 23.40
N GLY A 130 -7.84 -17.32 22.11
CA GLY A 130 -8.50 -16.28 21.33
C GLY A 130 -7.57 -15.19 20.78
N ALA A 131 -6.28 -15.18 21.08
CA ALA A 131 -5.34 -14.25 20.48
C ALA A 131 -5.05 -14.65 19.01
N ARG A 132 -5.67 -13.94 18.08
CA ARG A 132 -5.35 -14.05 16.64
C ARG A 132 -4.20 -13.12 16.35
N LEU A 133 -2.99 -13.65 16.27
CA LEU A 133 -1.78 -12.85 16.20
C LEU A 133 -0.94 -13.14 14.97
N LEU A 134 -1.20 -14.24 14.28
CA LEU A 134 -0.47 -14.62 13.08
C LEU A 134 -1.36 -14.52 11.84
N SER A 135 -0.78 -14.06 10.75
CA SER A 135 -1.41 -14.02 9.43
C SER A 135 -0.35 -14.15 8.35
N THR A 136 -0.78 -14.30 7.12
CA THR A 136 0.10 -14.15 5.96
C THR A 136 0.00 -12.70 5.48
N ARG A 137 1.13 -12.04 5.37
CA ARG A 137 1.22 -10.67 4.86
C ARG A 137 1.45 -10.69 3.36
N LEU A 138 1.01 -9.63 2.69
CA LEU A 138 1.09 -9.47 1.25
C LEU A 138 1.91 -8.22 0.91
N GLY A 139 2.94 -8.39 0.08
CA GLY A 139 3.66 -7.28 -0.53
C GLY A 139 3.41 -7.24 -2.03
N ILE A 140 3.20 -6.04 -2.56
CA ILE A 140 2.95 -5.80 -3.99
C ILE A 140 3.88 -4.67 -4.44
N ASP A 141 4.73 -4.98 -5.43
CA ASP A 141 5.51 -4.00 -6.14
C ASP A 141 4.75 -3.57 -7.39
N ALA A 142 4.11 -2.41 -7.31
CA ALA A 142 3.39 -1.77 -8.41
C ALA A 142 4.19 -0.60 -8.99
N THR A 143 5.52 -0.65 -8.90
CA THR A 143 6.39 0.30 -9.55
C THR A 143 6.54 -0.02 -11.04
N LYS A 144 6.75 1.02 -11.85
CA LYS A 144 6.97 0.91 -13.28
C LYS A 144 8.27 0.13 -13.54
N PRO A 145 8.27 -0.93 -14.36
CA PRO A 145 9.51 -1.58 -14.78
C PRO A 145 10.51 -0.59 -15.37
N MET A 146 11.79 -0.78 -15.10
CA MET A 146 12.87 0.04 -15.67
C MET A 146 13.18 -0.31 -17.13
N ASP A 147 12.33 -1.11 -17.77
CA ASP A 147 12.42 -1.45 -19.18
C ASP A 147 12.06 -0.24 -20.05
N PRO A 148 12.96 0.24 -20.95
CA PRO A 148 12.66 1.34 -21.86
C PRO A 148 11.49 1.07 -22.82
N ALA A 149 11.13 -0.19 -23.02
CA ALA A 149 9.99 -0.60 -23.84
C ALA A 149 8.66 -0.55 -23.08
N PHE A 150 8.68 -0.29 -21.77
CA PHE A 150 7.44 -0.17 -21.00
C PHE A 150 6.66 1.07 -21.46
N PRO A 151 5.38 0.91 -21.82
CA PRO A 151 4.61 2.00 -22.41
C PRO A 151 4.39 3.14 -21.43
N GLU A 152 4.43 4.36 -21.94
CA GLU A 152 4.00 5.53 -21.18
C GLU A 152 2.48 5.61 -21.09
N VAL A 153 1.98 6.31 -20.07
CA VAL A 153 0.56 6.57 -19.91
C VAL A 153 0.09 7.47 -21.05
N ALA A 154 -0.91 7.02 -21.80
CA ALA A 154 -1.52 7.84 -22.84
C ALA A 154 -2.39 8.92 -22.18
N GLU A 155 -1.87 10.11 -22.05
CA GLU A 155 -2.64 11.26 -21.61
C GLU A 155 -2.99 12.14 -22.82
N PRO A 156 -4.25 12.60 -22.92
CA PRO A 156 -4.59 13.59 -23.95
C PRO A 156 -3.81 14.88 -23.70
N PRO A 157 -3.39 15.59 -24.76
CA PRO A 157 -2.73 16.88 -24.61
C PRO A 157 -3.53 17.82 -23.72
N ARG A 158 -2.84 18.49 -22.78
CA ARG A 158 -3.50 19.40 -21.80
C ARG A 158 -4.38 20.47 -22.47
N GLU A 159 -4.03 20.88 -23.69
CA GLU A 159 -4.80 21.83 -24.50
C GLU A 159 -6.21 21.32 -24.83
N LEU A 160 -6.38 20.00 -24.96
CA LEU A 160 -7.70 19.40 -25.22
C LEU A 160 -8.62 19.51 -24.01
N TRP A 161 -8.11 19.47 -22.79
CA TRP A 161 -8.92 19.60 -21.58
C TRP A 161 -9.55 20.99 -21.44
N THR A 162 -8.89 22.03 -21.97
CA THR A 162 -9.40 23.41 -21.92
C THR A 162 -10.34 23.72 -23.06
N THR A 163 -10.34 22.95 -24.14
CA THR A 163 -11.15 23.15 -25.34
C THR A 163 -12.36 22.22 -25.46
N LEU A 164 -12.41 21.14 -24.68
CA LEU A 164 -13.53 20.21 -24.64
C LEU A 164 -14.71 20.83 -23.87
N ASP A 165 -15.70 21.28 -24.63
CA ASP A 165 -17.01 21.66 -24.07
C ASP A 165 -17.89 20.40 -23.95
N LEU A 166 -17.87 19.78 -22.77
CA LEU A 166 -18.66 18.57 -22.48
C LEU A 166 -20.17 18.80 -22.63
N ALA A 167 -20.65 20.05 -22.52
CA ALA A 167 -22.04 20.36 -22.68
C ALA A 167 -22.57 20.12 -24.12
N ARG A 168 -21.66 19.96 -25.10
CA ARG A 168 -22.02 19.60 -26.47
C ARG A 168 -22.26 18.13 -26.70
N TYR A 169 -21.96 17.25 -25.72
CA TYR A 169 -22.01 15.78 -25.85
C TYR A 169 -22.95 15.12 -24.84
N ILE A 170 -23.56 15.89 -23.96
CA ILE A 170 -24.59 15.54 -23.00
C ILE A 170 -25.82 16.38 -23.32
#